data_a34ef5fc64c44e5789322830f85c4713
#
_entry.id   a34ef5fc64c44e5789322830f85c4713
#
_cell.length_a   1.000
_cell.length_b   1.000
_cell.length_c   1.000
_cell.angle_alpha   90.00
_cell.angle_beta   90.00
_cell.angle_gamma   90.00
#
_symmetry.space_group_name_H-M   'P 1'
#
loop_
_entity.id
_entity.type
_entity.pdbx_description
1 polymer ?
#
loop_
_entity_poly.entity_id
_entity_poly.type
_entity_poly.pdbx_seq_one_letter_code
_entity_poly.pdbx_strand_id
1 'polypeptide(L)'
;RSSYAITPLWMRDARISPDGSEIVFCYKGDIYKVPAQGGTAVQLTTQTSYEANPVWSPDGKQIAFASDRNGNFDLFIMPADGGAARRLTYHSASEIPSAFTPDGKYVFFSASIQDPASSALFPTGAMTELYKVPVAGGRTEQVLGTPAELVCFDKTGKNFLYQDRKGFEDEWRKHHTSSITRDIWLYNTQTGKHTNLTNRGGEDRNPVYAPDGNAVYFLSERDGGSFNVYTFPLNTPQEVKAVTTFKTHPVRFLSVSDKGTLCYTYDGELYTQKSGARPEKVKVELVRDDEQQLATLKFSQGATSASVSPDGKQVAFIVRGDVFVTSTDYATTKQITNTPAKEAAVSFAPDNRTLVYASERTGNWQLYTAKISRKEDPNFPNATLIEEEVLLPSK
;
A
#
# COMPACT_ATOMS: atom_id res chain seq x y z
N ARG A 1 7.74 -9.36 33.17
CA ARG A 1 7.17 -8.93 31.87
C ARG A 1 7.74 -9.85 30.81
N SER A 2 6.95 -10.72 30.24
CA SER A 2 7.39 -11.57 29.15
C SER A 2 7.14 -10.86 27.85
N SER A 3 8.21 -10.50 27.14
CA SER A 3 8.12 -10.09 25.74
C SER A 3 7.90 -11.34 24.89
N TYR A 4 6.89 -11.34 24.06
CA TYR A 4 6.65 -12.42 23.11
C TYR A 4 7.18 -12.01 21.73
N ALA A 5 7.98 -12.89 21.13
CA ALA A 5 8.32 -12.77 19.71
C ALA A 5 7.11 -13.21 18.89
N ILE A 6 6.67 -12.32 17.99
CA ILE A 6 5.59 -12.61 17.03
C ILE A 6 6.18 -12.66 15.61
N THR A 7 5.69 -13.60 14.82
CA THR A 7 5.93 -13.58 13.37
C THR A 7 4.78 -12.77 12.73
N PRO A 8 5.04 -11.56 12.21
CA PRO A 8 3.99 -10.77 11.60
C PRO A 8 3.53 -11.41 10.31
N LEU A 9 2.22 -11.39 10.08
CA LEU A 9 1.59 -11.73 8.81
C LEU A 9 0.96 -10.48 8.21
N TRP A 10 0.83 -10.45 6.88
CA TRP A 10 0.25 -9.32 6.15
C TRP A 10 1.09 -8.04 6.23
N MET A 11 2.39 -8.20 6.11
CA MET A 11 3.30 -7.09 5.90
C MET A 11 3.04 -6.44 4.55
N ARG A 12 3.12 -5.11 4.50
CA ARG A 12 2.79 -4.29 3.33
C ARG A 12 3.90 -3.30 3.01
N ASP A 13 3.80 -2.70 1.83
CA ASP A 13 4.64 -1.59 1.39
C ASP A 13 6.14 -1.88 1.55
N ALA A 14 6.55 -3.12 1.30
CA ALA A 14 7.93 -3.55 1.46
C ALA A 14 8.84 -2.87 0.44
N ARG A 15 9.98 -2.36 0.89
CA ARG A 15 11.05 -1.85 0.04
C ARG A 15 12.42 -2.22 0.57
N ILE A 16 13.24 -2.80 -0.31
CA ILE A 16 14.63 -3.09 0.01
C ILE A 16 15.48 -1.81 -0.09
N SER A 17 16.44 -1.68 0.83
CA SER A 17 17.39 -0.56 0.80
C SER A 17 18.27 -0.58 -0.47
N PRO A 18 18.80 0.57 -0.91
CA PRO A 18 19.66 0.62 -2.08
C PRO A 18 20.87 -0.33 -2.01
N ASP A 19 21.49 -0.46 -0.84
CA ASP A 19 22.61 -1.38 -0.63
C ASP A 19 22.20 -2.87 -0.47
N GLY A 20 20.90 -3.15 -0.39
CA GLY A 20 20.36 -4.50 -0.28
C GLY A 20 20.41 -5.10 1.12
N SER A 21 20.84 -4.36 2.14
CA SER A 21 21.06 -4.89 3.50
C SER A 21 19.82 -4.93 4.37
N GLU A 22 18.85 -4.08 4.11
CA GLU A 22 17.67 -3.91 4.94
C GLU A 22 16.37 -3.78 4.12
N ILE A 23 15.25 -4.11 4.74
CA ILE A 23 13.91 -3.95 4.17
C ILE A 23 13.08 -3.11 5.13
N VAL A 24 12.46 -2.04 4.63
CA VAL A 24 11.38 -1.35 5.33
C VAL A 24 10.04 -1.91 4.89
N PHE A 25 9.10 -1.98 5.80
CA PHE A 25 7.75 -2.45 5.53
C PHE A 25 6.77 -1.83 6.52
N CYS A 26 5.49 -1.90 6.18
CA CYS A 26 4.40 -1.48 7.06
C CYS A 26 3.72 -2.69 7.70
N TYR A 27 3.43 -2.57 8.98
CA TYR A 27 2.68 -3.54 9.75
C TYR A 27 1.82 -2.82 10.77
N LYS A 28 0.51 -3.08 10.74
CA LYS A 28 -0.48 -2.44 11.64
C LYS A 28 -0.36 -0.90 11.71
N GLY A 29 -0.11 -0.26 10.57
CA GLY A 29 -0.05 1.20 10.47
C GLY A 29 1.26 1.84 10.91
N ASP A 30 2.28 1.05 11.25
CA ASP A 30 3.61 1.52 11.58
C ASP A 30 4.66 1.03 10.59
N ILE A 31 5.75 1.78 10.49
CA ILE A 31 6.91 1.42 9.68
C ILE A 31 7.92 0.68 10.54
N TYR A 32 8.36 -0.46 10.02
CA TYR A 32 9.40 -1.30 10.59
C TYR A 32 10.55 -1.48 9.63
N LYS A 33 11.70 -1.83 10.16
CA LYS A 33 12.90 -2.16 9.40
C LYS A 33 13.48 -3.49 9.89
N VAL A 34 13.84 -4.36 8.95
CA VAL A 34 14.42 -5.68 9.23
C VAL A 34 15.62 -5.92 8.33
N PRO A 35 16.67 -6.64 8.79
CA PRO A 35 17.73 -7.09 7.89
C PRO A 35 17.17 -7.92 6.73
N ALA A 36 17.69 -7.72 5.52
CA ALA A 36 17.22 -8.44 4.34
C ALA A 36 17.38 -9.97 4.46
N GLN A 37 18.28 -10.43 5.32
CA GLN A 37 18.50 -11.85 5.62
C GLN A 37 17.55 -12.38 6.70
N GLY A 38 16.71 -11.54 7.27
CA GLY A 38 15.81 -11.87 8.37
C GLY A 38 16.36 -11.51 9.74
N GLY A 39 15.52 -11.63 10.73
CA GLY A 39 15.83 -11.33 12.12
C GLY A 39 14.76 -10.48 12.79
N THR A 40 15.15 -9.80 13.86
CA THR A 40 14.26 -8.92 14.61
C THR A 40 14.08 -7.60 13.90
N ALA A 41 12.83 -7.23 13.64
CA ALA A 41 12.49 -5.94 13.05
C ALA A 41 12.46 -4.84 14.13
N VAL A 42 12.93 -3.66 13.74
CA VAL A 42 12.90 -2.45 14.57
C VAL A 42 11.75 -1.58 14.12
N GLN A 43 10.93 -1.14 15.06
CA GLN A 43 9.85 -0.19 14.81
C GLN A 43 10.42 1.22 14.66
N LEU A 44 10.16 1.86 13.51
CA LEU A 44 10.67 3.21 13.22
C LEU A 44 9.67 4.31 13.58
N THR A 45 8.36 4.01 13.51
CA THR A 45 7.30 4.96 13.86
C THR A 45 6.48 4.44 15.02
N THR A 46 6.13 5.33 15.95
CA THR A 46 5.40 5.00 17.18
C THR A 46 4.18 5.90 17.38
N GLN A 47 3.82 6.70 16.39
CA GLN A 47 2.65 7.56 16.43
C GLN A 47 1.36 6.73 16.40
N THR A 48 0.28 7.30 16.93
CA THR A 48 -1.06 6.68 16.84
C THR A 48 -1.67 6.78 15.44
N SER A 49 -1.01 7.50 14.54
CA SER A 49 -1.36 7.66 13.12
C SER A 49 -1.08 6.39 12.33
N TYR A 50 -1.59 6.38 11.11
CA TYR A 50 -1.27 5.36 10.11
C TYR A 50 -0.16 5.86 9.21
N GLU A 51 0.91 5.09 9.09
CA GLU A 51 2.02 5.32 8.18
C GLU A 51 2.00 4.32 7.03
N ALA A 52 2.37 4.77 5.83
CA ALA A 52 2.32 3.96 4.62
C ALA A 52 3.39 4.37 3.60
N ASN A 53 3.63 3.50 2.63
CA ASN A 53 4.45 3.75 1.45
C ASN A 53 5.86 4.30 1.74
N PRO A 54 6.66 3.66 2.59
CA PRO A 54 8.02 4.10 2.86
C PRO A 54 8.90 3.98 1.61
N VAL A 55 9.73 4.98 1.37
CA VAL A 55 10.64 5.09 0.22
C VAL A 55 12.03 5.45 0.73
N TRP A 56 13.04 4.71 0.30
CA TRP A 56 14.43 4.99 0.64
C TRP A 56 15.00 6.15 -0.16
N SER A 57 15.80 7.00 0.49
CA SER A 57 16.69 7.91 -0.23
C SER A 57 17.79 7.11 -0.96
N PRO A 58 18.39 7.66 -2.04
CA PRO A 58 19.43 6.94 -2.81
C PRO A 58 20.65 6.55 -1.99
N ASP A 59 20.99 7.33 -0.97
CA ASP A 59 22.10 7.05 -0.05
C ASP A 59 21.72 6.09 1.10
N GLY A 60 20.45 5.70 1.18
CA GLY A 60 19.95 4.81 2.23
C GLY A 60 19.85 5.43 3.62
N LYS A 61 20.06 6.75 3.77
CA LYS A 61 20.11 7.42 5.07
C LYS A 61 18.78 7.98 5.54
N GLN A 62 17.81 8.14 4.63
CA GLN A 62 16.50 8.70 4.92
C GLN A 62 15.38 7.84 4.34
N ILE A 63 14.21 7.94 4.95
CA ILE A 63 12.97 7.32 4.50
C ILE A 63 11.91 8.41 4.40
N ALA A 64 11.31 8.54 3.21
CA ALA A 64 10.09 9.33 3.02
C ALA A 64 8.88 8.40 3.11
N PHE A 65 7.78 8.86 3.67
CA PHE A 65 6.57 8.07 3.86
C PHE A 65 5.33 8.95 3.93
N ALA A 66 4.17 8.34 3.78
CA ALA A 66 2.89 8.98 4.00
C ALA A 66 2.41 8.75 5.43
N SER A 67 1.86 9.77 6.07
CA SER A 67 1.27 9.68 7.41
C SER A 67 0.02 10.53 7.51
N ASP A 68 -1.02 9.99 8.14
CA ASP A 68 -2.28 10.72 8.38
C ASP A 68 -2.33 11.43 9.75
N ARG A 69 -1.17 11.62 10.40
CA ARG A 69 -1.07 12.23 11.74
C ARG A 69 -1.64 13.64 11.83
N ASN A 70 -1.83 14.32 10.71
CA ASN A 70 -2.42 15.65 10.61
C ASN A 70 -3.80 15.65 9.92
N GLY A 71 -4.46 14.47 9.81
CA GLY A 71 -5.83 14.32 9.34
C GLY A 71 -5.96 13.62 7.98
N ASN A 72 -5.10 13.94 7.03
CA ASN A 72 -4.97 13.27 5.74
C ASN A 72 -3.52 12.83 5.53
N PHE A 73 -3.26 12.00 4.52
CA PHE A 73 -1.91 11.54 4.24
C PHE A 73 -1.06 12.65 3.64
N ASP A 74 -0.12 13.13 4.42
CA ASP A 74 0.95 14.03 3.99
C ASP A 74 2.29 13.28 3.92
N LEU A 75 3.25 13.88 3.23
CA LEU A 75 4.61 13.37 3.17
C LEU A 75 5.41 13.80 4.39
N PHE A 76 6.10 12.82 4.95
CA PHE A 76 7.09 12.98 6.02
C PHE A 76 8.41 12.36 5.60
N ILE A 77 9.49 12.82 6.21
CA ILE A 77 10.83 12.27 6.03
C ILE A 77 11.47 12.06 7.40
N MET A 78 12.19 10.97 7.56
CA MET A 78 12.89 10.64 8.80
C MET A 78 14.25 9.98 8.51
N PRO A 79 15.18 9.99 9.48
CA PRO A 79 16.38 9.17 9.38
C PRO A 79 16.03 7.67 9.26
N ALA A 80 16.77 6.94 8.43
CA ALA A 80 16.56 5.50 8.25
C ALA A 80 16.85 4.67 9.53
N ASP A 81 17.64 5.21 10.44
CA ASP A 81 17.96 4.60 11.73
C ASP A 81 16.96 4.96 12.85
N GLY A 82 15.90 5.66 12.50
CA GLY A 82 14.89 6.13 13.45
C GLY A 82 15.14 7.57 13.91
N GLY A 83 14.18 8.11 14.62
CA GLY A 83 14.19 9.47 15.13
C GLY A 83 12.96 10.26 14.70
N ALA A 84 13.01 11.57 14.90
CA ALA A 84 11.88 12.45 14.61
C ALA A 84 11.65 12.58 13.09
N ALA A 85 10.39 12.45 12.70
CA ALA A 85 9.97 12.71 11.33
C ALA A 85 9.66 14.21 11.13
N ARG A 86 10.02 14.70 9.96
CA ARG A 86 9.75 16.08 9.53
C ARG A 86 8.71 16.08 8.41
N ARG A 87 7.69 16.91 8.53
CA ARG A 87 6.64 17.06 7.51
C ARG A 87 7.20 17.80 6.29
N LEU A 88 6.93 17.26 5.09
CA LEU A 88 7.36 17.85 3.82
C LEU A 88 6.24 18.59 3.11
N THR A 89 4.99 18.12 3.24
CA THR A 89 3.83 18.65 2.52
C THR A 89 2.69 18.99 3.46
N TYR A 90 1.81 19.91 3.02
CA TYR A 90 0.77 20.51 3.86
C TYR A 90 -0.58 20.61 3.13
N HIS A 91 -0.77 19.87 2.06
CA HIS A 91 -1.99 19.93 1.26
C HIS A 91 -3.11 19.06 1.86
N SER A 92 -4.38 19.41 1.57
CA SER A 92 -5.55 18.68 2.06
C SER A 92 -5.84 17.37 1.30
N ALA A 93 -5.22 17.14 0.15
CA ALA A 93 -5.32 15.88 -0.59
C ALA A 93 -4.37 14.83 -0.02
N SER A 94 -4.77 13.55 -0.10
CA SER A 94 -3.88 12.45 0.26
C SER A 94 -2.75 12.31 -0.74
N GLU A 95 -1.54 12.21 -0.24
CA GLU A 95 -0.29 12.17 -0.99
C GLU A 95 0.43 10.84 -0.75
N ILE A 96 0.91 10.22 -1.83
CA ILE A 96 1.59 8.93 -1.78
C ILE A 96 2.97 9.07 -2.40
N PRO A 97 4.06 8.95 -1.61
CA PRO A 97 5.41 9.03 -2.15
C PRO A 97 5.73 7.81 -3.02
N SER A 98 6.50 7.98 -4.06
CA SER A 98 6.93 6.90 -4.93
C SER A 98 8.45 6.78 -5.10
N ALA A 99 9.18 7.88 -5.13
CA ALA A 99 10.63 7.86 -5.33
C ALA A 99 11.31 9.14 -4.86
N PHE A 100 12.57 9.02 -4.47
CA PHE A 100 13.51 10.16 -4.50
C PHE A 100 14.07 10.31 -5.90
N THR A 101 14.44 11.53 -6.27
CA THR A 101 15.32 11.73 -7.44
C THR A 101 16.69 11.13 -7.16
N PRO A 102 17.45 10.67 -8.18
CA PRO A 102 18.76 10.05 -7.97
C PRO A 102 19.77 10.95 -7.28
N ASP A 103 19.65 12.28 -7.42
CA ASP A 103 20.48 13.27 -6.71
C ASP A 103 20.05 13.49 -5.25
N GLY A 104 18.96 12.85 -4.81
CA GLY A 104 18.44 12.95 -3.45
C GLY A 104 17.76 14.27 -3.10
N LYS A 105 17.53 15.17 -4.06
CA LYS A 105 17.04 16.52 -3.79
C LYS A 105 15.53 16.64 -3.70
N TYR A 106 14.79 15.75 -4.35
CA TYR A 106 13.31 15.78 -4.41
C TYR A 106 12.71 14.43 -4.07
N VAL A 107 11.49 14.46 -3.52
CA VAL A 107 10.59 13.32 -3.40
C VAL A 107 9.47 13.51 -4.40
N PHE A 108 9.24 12.51 -5.24
CA PHE A 108 8.10 12.42 -6.15
C PHE A 108 6.94 11.73 -5.47
N PHE A 109 5.74 12.25 -5.68
CA PHE A 109 4.52 11.70 -5.08
C PHE A 109 3.32 11.89 -5.98
N SER A 110 2.33 11.04 -5.80
CA SER A 110 1.02 11.13 -6.48
C SER A 110 -0.01 11.72 -5.53
N ALA A 111 -0.82 12.62 -6.03
CA ALA A 111 -1.92 13.23 -5.30
C ALA A 111 -3.03 13.67 -6.25
N SER A 112 -4.27 13.68 -5.76
CA SER A 112 -5.40 14.30 -6.44
C SER A 112 -5.59 15.72 -5.89
N ILE A 113 -4.78 16.65 -6.36
CA ILE A 113 -4.90 18.05 -6.00
C ILE A 113 -5.94 18.67 -6.92
N GLN A 114 -7.04 19.14 -6.36
CA GLN A 114 -8.13 19.70 -7.14
C GLN A 114 -7.73 21.04 -7.73
N ASP A 115 -7.85 21.15 -9.06
CA ASP A 115 -7.92 22.44 -9.72
C ASP A 115 -9.14 23.24 -9.21
N PRO A 116 -9.10 24.57 -9.22
CA PRO A 116 -10.29 25.37 -8.94
C PRO A 116 -11.49 24.88 -9.75
N ALA A 117 -12.66 24.84 -9.15
CA ALA A 117 -13.89 24.33 -9.78
C ALA A 117 -14.18 24.93 -11.16
N SER A 118 -13.66 26.14 -11.43
CA SER A 118 -13.73 26.82 -12.73
C SER A 118 -12.83 26.22 -13.82
N SER A 119 -11.87 25.37 -13.46
CA SER A 119 -10.90 24.72 -14.36
C SER A 119 -11.06 23.21 -14.42
N ALA A 120 -11.96 22.63 -13.61
CA ALA A 120 -12.15 21.19 -13.54
C ALA A 120 -12.87 20.68 -14.81
N LEU A 121 -12.12 20.08 -15.71
CA LEU A 121 -12.64 19.40 -16.92
C LEU A 121 -13.16 17.98 -16.64
N PHE A 122 -12.88 17.43 -15.45
CA PHE A 122 -13.25 16.07 -15.05
C PHE A 122 -13.85 16.02 -13.63
N PRO A 123 -14.62 14.98 -13.29
CA PRO A 123 -15.15 14.81 -11.94
C PRO A 123 -14.01 14.84 -10.92
N THR A 124 -14.14 15.69 -9.92
CA THR A 124 -13.16 15.91 -8.85
C THR A 124 -12.83 14.62 -8.13
N GLY A 125 -11.54 14.33 -7.94
CA GLY A 125 -11.03 13.20 -7.16
C GLY A 125 -10.79 11.90 -7.93
N ALA A 126 -11.02 11.89 -9.25
CA ALA A 126 -10.96 10.68 -10.07
C ALA A 126 -9.55 10.24 -10.46
N MET A 127 -8.65 11.18 -10.70
CA MET A 127 -7.33 10.89 -11.25
C MET A 127 -6.25 11.57 -10.43
N THR A 128 -5.15 10.84 -10.18
CA THR A 128 -3.96 11.39 -9.52
C THR A 128 -3.09 12.14 -10.52
N GLU A 129 -2.35 13.10 -10.04
CA GLU A 129 -1.31 13.82 -10.76
C GLU A 129 0.04 13.57 -10.09
N LEU A 130 1.13 13.80 -10.83
CA LEU A 130 2.48 13.61 -10.31
C LEU A 130 3.08 14.93 -9.88
N TYR A 131 3.57 14.97 -8.65
CA TYR A 131 4.21 16.13 -8.01
C TYR A 131 5.60 15.79 -7.49
N LYS A 132 6.37 16.81 -7.20
CA LYS A 132 7.62 16.71 -6.45
C LYS A 132 7.70 17.79 -5.39
N VAL A 133 8.41 17.49 -4.31
CA VAL A 133 8.72 18.42 -3.22
C VAL A 133 10.20 18.33 -2.87
N PRO A 134 10.88 19.48 -2.59
CA PRO A 134 12.27 19.43 -2.16
C PRO A 134 12.42 18.68 -0.83
N VAL A 135 13.44 17.84 -0.72
CA VAL A 135 13.79 17.15 0.54
C VAL A 135 14.09 18.13 1.66
N ALA A 136 14.67 19.27 1.32
CA ALA A 136 14.93 20.37 2.26
C ALA A 136 13.66 21.09 2.75
N GLY A 137 12.50 20.76 2.17
CA GLY A 137 11.26 21.49 2.33
C GLY A 137 11.11 22.61 1.31
N GLY A 138 9.90 23.09 1.15
CA GLY A 138 9.59 24.16 0.23
C GLY A 138 8.34 23.87 -0.61
N ARG A 139 8.25 24.55 -1.74
CA ARG A 139 7.07 24.51 -2.60
C ARG A 139 6.99 23.20 -3.36
N THR A 140 5.79 22.61 -3.36
CA THR A 140 5.42 21.48 -4.23
C THR A 140 5.27 21.98 -5.68
N GLU A 141 5.79 21.20 -6.63
CA GLU A 141 5.70 21.45 -8.06
C GLU A 141 5.02 20.28 -8.78
N GLN A 142 4.11 20.59 -9.70
CA GLN A 142 3.54 19.57 -10.58
C GLN A 142 4.57 19.14 -11.62
N VAL A 143 4.74 17.83 -11.79
CA VAL A 143 5.63 17.22 -12.79
C VAL A 143 4.83 16.81 -14.02
N LEU A 144 3.73 16.09 -13.81
CA LEU A 144 2.81 15.64 -14.85
C LEU A 144 1.36 15.87 -14.42
N GLY A 145 0.52 16.36 -15.31
CA GLY A 145 -0.91 16.51 -15.11
C GLY A 145 -1.70 15.24 -15.40
N THR A 146 -1.02 14.13 -15.71
CA THR A 146 -1.62 12.82 -15.97
C THR A 146 -1.20 11.83 -14.88
N PRO A 147 -1.99 10.77 -14.64
CA PRO A 147 -1.64 9.77 -13.65
C PRO A 147 -0.31 9.08 -13.98
N ALA A 148 0.62 9.17 -13.05
CA ALA A 148 1.90 8.48 -13.08
C ALA A 148 2.22 8.02 -11.67
N GLU A 149 1.97 6.75 -11.41
CA GLU A 149 2.11 6.15 -10.09
C GLU A 149 3.33 5.24 -10.05
N LEU A 150 3.87 5.02 -8.86
CA LEU A 150 5.03 4.15 -8.61
C LEU A 150 6.23 4.46 -9.53
N VAL A 151 6.63 5.71 -9.54
CA VAL A 151 7.77 6.21 -10.32
C VAL A 151 9.06 5.50 -9.88
N CYS A 152 9.85 5.06 -10.86
CA CYS A 152 11.19 4.53 -10.66
C CYS A 152 12.16 5.22 -11.63
N PHE A 153 13.12 5.97 -11.12
CA PHE A 153 14.13 6.62 -11.93
C PHE A 153 15.21 5.65 -12.41
N ASP A 154 15.75 5.92 -13.59
CA ASP A 154 17.07 5.40 -13.92
C ASP A 154 18.16 6.16 -13.12
N LYS A 155 19.37 5.64 -13.10
CA LYS A 155 20.47 6.25 -12.33
C LYS A 155 20.86 7.66 -12.79
N THR A 156 20.55 8.01 -14.03
CA THR A 156 20.87 9.33 -14.61
C THR A 156 19.85 10.39 -14.22
N GLY A 157 18.65 10.00 -13.78
CA GLY A 157 17.54 10.91 -13.54
C GLY A 157 16.89 11.46 -14.82
N LYS A 158 17.36 11.05 -16.00
CA LYS A 158 16.83 11.51 -17.30
C LYS A 158 15.56 10.80 -17.70
N ASN A 159 15.35 9.60 -17.20
CA ASN A 159 14.18 8.79 -17.48
C ASN A 159 13.59 8.24 -16.19
N PHE A 160 12.29 8.05 -16.17
CA PHE A 160 11.64 7.23 -15.16
C PHE A 160 10.56 6.36 -15.75
N LEU A 161 10.35 5.23 -15.12
CA LEU A 161 9.23 4.32 -15.35
C LEU A 161 8.08 4.72 -14.46
N TYR A 162 6.85 4.48 -14.91
CA TYR A 162 5.66 4.62 -14.10
C TYR A 162 4.54 3.68 -14.57
N GLN A 163 3.59 3.41 -13.71
CA GLN A 163 2.30 2.83 -14.09
C GLN A 163 1.26 3.93 -14.30
N ASP A 164 0.43 3.78 -15.31
CA ASP A 164 -0.67 4.72 -15.56
C ASP A 164 -1.93 4.33 -14.78
N ARG A 165 -2.95 5.18 -14.89
CA ARG A 165 -4.29 4.93 -14.40
C ARG A 165 -5.27 5.47 -15.42
N LYS A 166 -6.05 4.60 -16.05
CA LYS A 166 -6.95 4.95 -17.16
C LYS A 166 -8.39 5.22 -16.72
N GLY A 167 -8.69 5.05 -15.44
CA GLY A 167 -10.04 5.24 -14.89
C GLY A 167 -10.20 4.65 -13.50
N PHE A 168 -11.44 4.65 -13.01
CA PHE A 168 -11.79 3.89 -11.82
C PHE A 168 -12.06 2.46 -12.20
N GLU A 169 -11.09 1.59 -11.99
CA GLU A 169 -11.39 0.19 -11.84
C GLU A 169 -11.43 -0.15 -10.36
N ASP A 170 -12.42 -0.94 -10.04
CA ASP A 170 -12.47 -1.60 -8.77
C ASP A 170 -11.23 -2.50 -8.65
N GLU A 171 -10.36 -2.26 -7.67
CA GLU A 171 -9.20 -3.09 -7.37
C GLU A 171 -9.58 -4.53 -7.03
N TRP A 172 -10.87 -4.81 -6.98
CA TRP A 172 -11.52 -6.06 -6.61
C TRP A 172 -11.64 -7.07 -7.75
N ARG A 173 -11.27 -6.73 -8.97
CA ARG A 173 -11.45 -7.61 -10.12
C ARG A 173 -10.52 -8.81 -10.10
N LYS A 174 -11.13 -9.97 -10.07
CA LYS A 174 -10.51 -11.21 -10.52
C LYS A 174 -10.79 -11.42 -12.02
N HIS A 175 -9.72 -11.62 -12.80
CA HIS A 175 -9.76 -12.20 -14.16
C HIS A 175 -10.55 -11.46 -15.24
N HIS A 176 -10.64 -10.14 -15.21
CA HIS A 176 -11.22 -9.38 -16.31
C HIS A 176 -10.15 -8.62 -17.10
N THR A 177 -10.02 -8.94 -18.39
CA THR A 177 -9.32 -8.08 -19.34
C THR A 177 -10.18 -6.85 -19.62
N SER A 178 -9.79 -5.71 -19.07
CA SER A 178 -10.44 -4.43 -19.29
C SER A 178 -9.53 -3.50 -20.07
N SER A 179 -10.13 -2.63 -20.87
CA SER A 179 -9.40 -1.57 -21.59
C SER A 179 -8.81 -0.49 -20.69
N ILE A 180 -9.12 -0.51 -19.39
CA ILE A 180 -8.65 0.44 -18.39
C ILE A 180 -7.58 -0.11 -17.46
N THR A 181 -7.03 -1.29 -17.76
CA THR A 181 -5.90 -1.86 -17.02
C THR A 181 -4.64 -1.01 -17.18
N ARG A 182 -3.80 -1.01 -16.15
CA ARG A 182 -2.56 -0.26 -16.13
C ARG A 182 -1.54 -0.82 -17.12
N ASP A 183 -0.77 0.09 -17.71
CA ASP A 183 0.42 -0.22 -18.50
C ASP A 183 1.67 0.38 -17.85
N ILE A 184 2.82 -0.12 -18.25
CA ILE A 184 4.13 0.41 -17.89
C ILE A 184 4.57 1.41 -18.96
N TRP A 185 4.93 2.61 -18.51
CA TRP A 185 5.39 3.70 -19.36
C TRP A 185 6.80 4.14 -18.99
N LEU A 186 7.51 4.60 -20.01
CA LEU A 186 8.79 5.29 -19.89
C LEU A 186 8.58 6.77 -20.19
N TYR A 187 9.06 7.65 -19.30
CA TYR A 187 9.06 9.09 -19.50
C TYR A 187 10.48 9.62 -19.58
N ASN A 188 10.76 10.38 -20.65
CA ASN A 188 12.03 11.08 -20.82
C ASN A 188 11.86 12.52 -20.33
N THR A 189 12.57 12.89 -19.24
CA THR A 189 12.43 14.20 -18.58
C THR A 189 12.99 15.35 -19.42
N GLN A 190 13.86 15.08 -20.37
CA GLN A 190 14.47 16.10 -21.24
C GLN A 190 13.59 16.43 -22.46
N THR A 191 12.98 15.40 -23.05
CA THR A 191 12.17 15.55 -24.27
C THR A 191 10.67 15.63 -24.01
N GLY A 192 10.22 15.22 -22.80
CA GLY A 192 8.80 15.12 -22.46
C GLY A 192 8.10 13.95 -23.15
N LYS A 193 8.84 13.02 -23.77
CA LYS A 193 8.25 11.89 -24.49
C LYS A 193 7.83 10.78 -23.54
N HIS A 194 6.60 10.30 -23.71
CA HIS A 194 6.07 9.09 -23.10
C HIS A 194 6.10 7.92 -24.07
N THR A 195 6.55 6.75 -23.61
CA THR A 195 6.56 5.51 -24.39
C THR A 195 5.87 4.42 -23.61
N ASN A 196 4.80 3.84 -24.17
CA ASN A 196 4.12 2.69 -23.58
C ASN A 196 4.95 1.43 -23.84
N LEU A 197 5.44 0.77 -22.79
CA LEU A 197 6.32 -0.39 -22.91
C LEU A 197 5.58 -1.72 -22.97
N THR A 198 4.36 -1.79 -22.45
CA THR A 198 3.61 -3.05 -22.38
C THR A 198 2.41 -3.08 -23.32
N ASN A 199 1.64 -2.03 -23.42
CA ASN A 199 0.56 -1.81 -24.39
C ASN A 199 -0.30 -3.05 -24.71
N ARG A 200 -0.88 -3.68 -23.69
CA ARG A 200 -1.70 -4.87 -23.84
C ARG A 200 -2.99 -4.80 -23.03
N GLY A 201 -3.97 -5.65 -23.33
CA GLY A 201 -5.17 -5.85 -22.54
C GLY A 201 -4.86 -6.74 -21.32
N GLY A 202 -4.67 -6.18 -20.17
CA GLY A 202 -4.35 -6.86 -18.92
C GLY A 202 -3.50 -5.95 -18.05
N GLU A 203 -3.46 -6.18 -16.74
CA GLU A 203 -2.79 -5.27 -15.83
C GLU A 203 -1.29 -5.57 -15.74
N ASP A 204 -0.48 -4.55 -16.00
CA ASP A 204 0.95 -4.51 -15.77
C ASP A 204 1.25 -3.32 -14.87
N ARG A 205 1.97 -3.55 -13.76
CA ARG A 205 2.18 -2.53 -12.74
C ARG A 205 3.49 -2.66 -11.99
N ASN A 206 3.79 -1.68 -11.15
CA ASN A 206 4.94 -1.64 -10.25
C ASN A 206 6.28 -1.87 -10.99
N PRO A 207 6.63 -1.01 -11.96
CA PRO A 207 7.87 -1.16 -12.71
C PRO A 207 9.08 -0.74 -11.88
N VAL A 208 10.17 -1.49 -11.99
CA VAL A 208 11.46 -1.13 -11.43
C VAL A 208 12.58 -1.43 -12.44
N TYR A 209 13.60 -0.58 -12.50
CA TYR A 209 14.78 -0.83 -13.30
C TYR A 209 15.65 -1.92 -12.69
N ALA A 210 16.24 -2.76 -13.54
CA ALA A 210 17.44 -3.48 -13.17
C ALA A 210 18.60 -2.49 -12.89
N PRO A 211 19.58 -2.81 -12.03
CA PRO A 211 20.62 -1.87 -11.63
C PRO A 211 21.42 -1.25 -12.76
N ASP A 212 21.66 -1.99 -13.85
CA ASP A 212 22.35 -1.50 -15.04
C ASP A 212 21.47 -0.63 -15.96
N GLY A 213 20.17 -0.52 -15.68
CA GLY A 213 19.23 0.24 -16.49
C GLY A 213 18.80 -0.45 -17.79
N ASN A 214 19.28 -1.66 -18.08
CA ASN A 214 19.05 -2.35 -19.36
C ASN A 214 17.82 -3.27 -19.36
N ALA A 215 17.22 -3.50 -18.21
CA ALA A 215 16.01 -4.31 -18.07
C ALA A 215 15.03 -3.68 -17.09
N VAL A 216 13.79 -4.10 -17.20
CA VAL A 216 12.69 -3.72 -16.32
C VAL A 216 12.11 -4.96 -15.67
N TYR A 217 11.89 -4.90 -14.36
CA TYR A 217 11.06 -5.85 -13.62
C TYR A 217 9.70 -5.21 -13.33
N PHE A 218 8.65 -5.99 -13.37
CA PHE A 218 7.30 -5.49 -13.12
C PHE A 218 6.37 -6.62 -12.68
N LEU A 219 5.21 -6.27 -12.17
CA LEU A 219 4.16 -7.21 -11.81
C LEU A 219 3.13 -7.30 -12.92
N SER A 220 2.75 -8.52 -13.29
CA SER A 220 1.78 -8.78 -14.34
C SER A 220 0.95 -10.02 -14.03
N GLU A 221 -0.30 -10.01 -14.50
CA GLU A 221 -1.22 -11.15 -14.45
C GLU A 221 -1.37 -11.86 -15.82
N ARG A 222 -0.40 -11.66 -16.74
CA ARG A 222 -0.50 -12.07 -18.16
C ARG A 222 -0.71 -13.55 -18.41
N ASP A 223 -0.35 -14.42 -17.46
CA ASP A 223 -0.52 -15.87 -17.60
C ASP A 223 -1.87 -16.38 -17.06
N GLY A 224 -2.83 -15.47 -16.83
CA GLY A 224 -4.20 -15.79 -16.44
C GLY A 224 -4.38 -16.25 -15.00
N GLY A 225 -3.33 -16.16 -14.19
CA GLY A 225 -3.34 -16.47 -12.77
C GLY A 225 -3.20 -15.24 -11.88
N SER A 226 -2.48 -15.39 -10.79
CA SER A 226 -2.12 -14.30 -9.91
C SER A 226 -0.99 -13.46 -10.49
N PHE A 227 -0.80 -12.25 -9.94
CA PHE A 227 0.36 -11.42 -10.28
C PHE A 227 1.66 -12.12 -9.94
N ASN A 228 2.58 -12.07 -10.88
CA ASN A 228 3.96 -12.54 -10.74
C ASN A 228 4.95 -11.47 -11.20
N VAL A 229 6.21 -11.64 -10.86
CA VAL A 229 7.30 -10.81 -11.38
C VAL A 229 7.68 -11.28 -12.77
N TYR A 230 7.72 -10.34 -13.70
CA TYR A 230 8.20 -10.51 -15.07
C TYR A 230 9.32 -9.53 -15.35
N THR A 231 10.07 -9.79 -16.40
CA THR A 231 11.13 -8.90 -16.86
C THR A 231 11.18 -8.84 -18.38
N PHE A 232 11.62 -7.72 -18.91
CA PHE A 232 11.97 -7.55 -20.31
C PHE A 232 13.22 -6.67 -20.45
N PRO A 233 14.02 -6.90 -21.51
CA PRO A 233 15.07 -5.96 -21.87
C PRO A 233 14.48 -4.62 -22.30
N LEU A 234 15.05 -3.50 -21.86
CA LEU A 234 14.50 -2.18 -22.18
C LEU A 234 14.45 -1.92 -23.69
N ASN A 235 15.42 -2.43 -24.43
CA ASN A 235 15.49 -2.29 -25.89
C ASN A 235 14.45 -3.13 -26.65
N THR A 236 13.99 -4.21 -26.06
CA THR A 236 13.05 -5.17 -26.65
C THR A 236 11.94 -5.51 -25.67
N PRO A 237 11.05 -4.54 -25.35
CA PRO A 237 10.05 -4.69 -24.29
C PRO A 237 9.01 -5.77 -24.58
N GLN A 238 8.93 -6.26 -25.81
CA GLN A 238 8.07 -7.39 -26.20
C GLN A 238 8.65 -8.76 -25.77
N GLU A 239 9.94 -8.86 -25.45
CA GLU A 239 10.60 -10.09 -25.00
C GLU A 239 10.43 -10.30 -23.48
N VAL A 240 9.21 -10.56 -23.06
CA VAL A 240 8.86 -10.72 -21.65
C VAL A 240 9.10 -12.13 -21.17
N LYS A 241 9.75 -12.26 -20.01
CA LYS A 241 10.02 -13.54 -19.34
C LYS A 241 9.51 -13.52 -17.90
N ALA A 242 8.96 -14.63 -17.45
CA ALA A 242 8.58 -14.82 -16.05
C ALA A 242 9.82 -14.95 -15.16
N VAL A 243 9.84 -14.25 -14.03
CA VAL A 243 10.85 -14.37 -12.98
C VAL A 243 10.33 -15.22 -11.83
N THR A 244 9.03 -15.08 -11.52
CA THR A 244 8.33 -15.91 -10.53
C THR A 244 7.15 -16.63 -11.18
N THR A 245 6.73 -17.75 -10.59
CA THR A 245 5.65 -18.59 -11.10
C THR A 245 4.69 -19.04 -10.01
N PHE A 246 4.40 -18.17 -9.08
CA PHE A 246 3.41 -18.42 -8.02
C PHE A 246 2.00 -18.57 -8.61
N LYS A 247 1.20 -19.47 -8.05
CA LYS A 247 -0.13 -19.80 -8.60
C LYS A 247 -1.29 -19.40 -7.69
N THR A 248 -1.03 -19.26 -6.39
CA THR A 248 -2.10 -19.16 -5.40
C THR A 248 -2.40 -17.73 -4.97
N HIS A 249 -1.38 -16.91 -4.77
CA HIS A 249 -1.50 -15.53 -4.28
C HIS A 249 -0.78 -14.56 -5.20
N PRO A 250 -1.17 -13.28 -5.21
CA PRO A 250 -0.47 -12.26 -5.97
C PRO A 250 0.84 -11.86 -5.30
N VAL A 251 1.88 -11.68 -6.10
CA VAL A 251 3.09 -10.96 -5.70
C VAL A 251 2.76 -9.46 -5.65
N ARG A 252 3.22 -8.77 -4.59
CA ARG A 252 2.97 -7.34 -4.37
C ARG A 252 4.23 -6.62 -3.91
N PHE A 253 4.24 -5.29 -4.02
CA PHE A 253 5.26 -4.40 -3.48
C PHE A 253 6.68 -4.75 -3.94
N LEU A 254 6.87 -4.76 -5.26
CA LEU A 254 8.15 -5.07 -5.88
C LEU A 254 9.13 -3.91 -5.75
N SER A 255 10.33 -4.21 -5.31
CA SER A 255 11.48 -3.29 -5.29
C SER A 255 12.77 -4.03 -5.63
N VAL A 256 13.84 -3.30 -5.91
CA VAL A 256 15.14 -3.84 -6.27
C VAL A 256 16.25 -3.04 -5.61
N SER A 257 17.29 -3.72 -5.11
CA SER A 257 18.50 -3.09 -4.61
C SER A 257 19.46 -2.71 -5.75
N ASP A 258 20.45 -1.89 -5.46
CA ASP A 258 21.50 -1.53 -6.44
C ASP A 258 22.36 -2.72 -6.89
N LYS A 259 22.28 -3.83 -6.15
CA LYS A 259 22.94 -5.11 -6.50
C LYS A 259 22.03 -6.09 -7.25
N GLY A 260 20.80 -5.70 -7.55
CA GLY A 260 19.85 -6.51 -8.30
C GLY A 260 19.04 -7.52 -7.48
N THR A 261 19.08 -7.45 -6.15
CA THR A 261 18.23 -8.26 -5.30
C THR A 261 16.80 -7.72 -5.35
N LEU A 262 15.86 -8.54 -5.79
CA LEU A 262 14.44 -8.24 -5.75
C LEU A 262 13.89 -8.43 -4.33
N CYS A 263 12.95 -7.58 -3.95
CA CYS A 263 12.15 -7.71 -2.74
C CYS A 263 10.68 -7.55 -3.09
N TYR A 264 9.84 -8.38 -2.53
CA TYR A 264 8.40 -8.33 -2.70
C TYR A 264 7.69 -9.03 -1.55
N THR A 265 6.37 -8.90 -1.49
CA THR A 265 5.54 -9.71 -0.59
C THR A 265 4.81 -10.79 -1.39
N TYR A 266 4.64 -11.92 -0.74
CA TYR A 266 3.80 -13.00 -1.20
C TYR A 266 3.12 -13.64 0.01
N ASP A 267 1.80 -13.81 -0.09
CA ASP A 267 0.98 -14.35 1.02
C ASP A 267 1.21 -13.61 2.35
N GLY A 268 1.36 -12.28 2.28
CA GLY A 268 1.56 -11.41 3.45
C GLY A 268 2.94 -11.46 4.08
N GLU A 269 3.89 -12.17 3.49
CA GLU A 269 5.27 -12.32 3.99
C GLU A 269 6.29 -11.70 3.05
N LEU A 270 7.45 -11.33 3.58
CA LEU A 270 8.56 -10.75 2.82
C LEU A 270 9.39 -11.83 2.12
N TYR A 271 9.78 -11.54 0.89
CA TYR A 271 10.69 -12.37 0.11
C TYR A 271 11.79 -11.53 -0.52
N THR A 272 12.96 -12.12 -0.64
CA THR A 272 14.05 -11.62 -1.49
C THR A 272 14.38 -12.64 -2.57
N GLN A 273 14.89 -12.17 -3.69
CA GLN A 273 15.29 -13.02 -4.79
C GLN A 273 16.46 -12.40 -5.55
N LYS A 274 17.59 -13.09 -5.55
CA LYS A 274 18.75 -12.73 -6.37
C LYS A 274 18.55 -13.17 -7.82
N SER A 275 19.21 -12.50 -8.75
CA SER A 275 19.15 -12.87 -10.17
C SER A 275 19.51 -14.34 -10.37
N GLY A 276 18.64 -15.06 -11.09
CA GLY A 276 18.83 -16.49 -11.38
C GLY A 276 18.62 -17.44 -10.20
N ALA A 277 18.24 -16.91 -9.01
CA ALA A 277 17.99 -17.70 -7.82
C ALA A 277 16.49 -17.93 -7.58
N ARG A 278 16.17 -18.80 -6.63
CA ARG A 278 14.81 -19.03 -6.17
C ARG A 278 14.40 -17.95 -5.15
N PRO A 279 13.09 -17.67 -4.99
CA PRO A 279 12.60 -16.84 -3.90
C PRO A 279 13.02 -17.37 -2.54
N GLU A 280 13.49 -16.47 -1.67
CA GLU A 280 13.82 -16.77 -0.28
C GLU A 280 12.91 -15.98 0.65
N LYS A 281 12.23 -16.68 1.56
CA LYS A 281 11.41 -16.04 2.57
C LYS A 281 12.27 -15.36 3.62
N VAL A 282 11.99 -14.10 3.93
CA VAL A 282 12.61 -13.35 5.00
C VAL A 282 11.88 -13.65 6.30
N LYS A 283 12.56 -14.28 7.26
CA LYS A 283 12.00 -14.55 8.59
C LYS A 283 12.03 -13.27 9.41
N VAL A 284 10.86 -12.73 9.71
CA VAL A 284 10.70 -11.50 10.47
C VAL A 284 10.16 -11.84 11.86
N GLU A 285 10.82 -11.32 12.89
CA GLU A 285 10.36 -11.40 14.27
C GLU A 285 10.11 -9.99 14.80
N LEU A 286 8.96 -9.77 15.42
CA LEU A 286 8.64 -8.56 16.17
C LEU A 286 8.68 -8.88 17.65
N VAL A 287 9.42 -8.09 18.40
CA VAL A 287 9.34 -8.09 19.87
C VAL A 287 8.41 -6.96 20.25
N ARG A 288 7.22 -7.29 20.74
CA ARG A 288 6.25 -6.33 21.26
C ARG A 288 6.12 -6.48 22.76
N ASP A 289 6.15 -5.36 23.44
CA ASP A 289 5.66 -5.25 24.82
C ASP A 289 4.16 -4.91 24.67
N ASP A 290 3.35 -5.98 24.55
CA ASP A 290 1.89 -5.84 24.42
C ASP A 290 1.29 -5.43 25.80
N GLU A 291 1.50 -4.20 26.19
CA GLU A 291 0.46 -3.53 26.94
C GLU A 291 -0.60 -3.14 25.91
N GLN A 292 -1.74 -3.82 25.96
CA GLN A 292 -2.97 -3.32 25.33
C GLN A 292 -3.28 -1.95 25.96
N GLN A 293 -2.64 -0.92 25.46
CA GLN A 293 -3.10 0.43 25.75
C GLN A 293 -4.43 0.57 25.02
N LEU A 294 -5.50 0.58 25.77
CA LEU A 294 -6.79 1.07 25.34
C LEU A 294 -6.61 2.55 24.97
N ALA A 295 -6.08 2.80 23.78
CA ALA A 295 -6.00 4.14 23.21
C ALA A 295 -7.41 4.50 22.74
N THR A 296 -8.01 5.51 23.34
CA THR A 296 -9.24 6.11 22.81
C THR A 296 -8.86 6.90 21.57
N LEU A 297 -9.03 6.30 20.41
CA LEU A 297 -8.83 6.97 19.13
C LEU A 297 -10.10 7.78 18.81
N LYS A 298 -9.96 9.09 18.69
CA LYS A 298 -11.03 9.97 18.21
C LYS A 298 -10.86 10.15 16.70
N PHE A 299 -11.76 9.56 15.93
CA PHE A 299 -11.84 9.79 14.49
C PHE A 299 -12.90 10.84 14.21
N SER A 300 -12.52 12.00 13.76
CA SER A 300 -13.46 13.05 13.30
C SER A 300 -13.68 13.02 11.79
N GLN A 301 -12.83 12.30 11.04
CA GLN A 301 -12.87 12.19 9.58
C GLN A 301 -12.21 10.88 9.12
N GLY A 302 -12.40 10.51 7.85
CA GLY A 302 -11.68 9.42 7.21
C GLY A 302 -12.42 8.09 7.14
N ALA A 303 -13.73 8.06 7.40
CA ALA A 303 -14.54 6.88 7.10
C ALA A 303 -14.66 6.71 5.58
N THR A 304 -14.27 5.52 5.09
CA THR A 304 -14.33 5.17 3.66
C THR A 304 -15.59 4.41 3.27
N SER A 305 -16.31 3.87 4.26
CA SER A 305 -17.57 3.15 4.10
C SER A 305 -18.35 3.24 5.40
N ALA A 306 -19.67 3.31 5.33
CA ALA A 306 -20.53 3.28 6.50
C ALA A 306 -21.86 2.59 6.18
N SER A 307 -22.46 1.95 7.19
CA SER A 307 -23.76 1.31 7.13
C SER A 307 -24.49 1.46 8.45
N VAL A 308 -25.74 1.84 8.40
CA VAL A 308 -26.61 1.91 9.57
C VAL A 308 -27.37 0.58 9.71
N SER A 309 -27.47 0.07 10.93
CA SER A 309 -28.26 -1.14 11.17
C SER A 309 -29.74 -0.89 10.85
N PRO A 310 -30.48 -1.92 10.42
CA PRO A 310 -31.91 -1.77 10.09
C PRO A 310 -32.76 -1.14 11.20
N ASP A 311 -32.43 -1.41 12.46
CA ASP A 311 -33.12 -0.82 13.61
C ASP A 311 -32.64 0.61 13.96
N GLY A 312 -31.65 1.14 13.26
CA GLY A 312 -31.09 2.48 13.45
C GLY A 312 -30.26 2.68 14.71
N LYS A 313 -29.96 1.61 15.46
CA LYS A 313 -29.26 1.68 16.75
C LYS A 313 -27.75 1.55 16.69
N GLN A 314 -27.22 1.14 15.55
CA GLN A 314 -25.78 0.94 15.33
C GLN A 314 -25.34 1.52 14.00
N VAL A 315 -24.13 2.02 13.96
CA VAL A 315 -23.44 2.43 12.70
C VAL A 315 -22.15 1.67 12.61
N ALA A 316 -22.00 0.87 11.55
CA ALA A 316 -20.73 0.28 11.18
C ALA A 316 -20.00 1.20 10.21
N PHE A 317 -18.70 1.33 10.37
CA PHE A 317 -17.88 2.17 9.48
C PHE A 317 -16.46 1.62 9.39
N ILE A 318 -15.77 2.02 8.35
CA ILE A 318 -14.38 1.64 8.12
C ILE A 318 -13.49 2.87 8.23
N VAL A 319 -12.50 2.77 9.08
CA VAL A 319 -11.44 3.76 9.23
C VAL A 319 -10.10 3.04 9.23
N ARG A 320 -9.14 3.53 8.43
CA ARG A 320 -7.81 2.94 8.32
C ARG A 320 -7.81 1.46 7.93
N GLY A 321 -8.82 1.02 7.19
CA GLY A 321 -8.96 -0.35 6.76
C GLY A 321 -9.49 -1.32 7.81
N ASP A 322 -9.91 -0.84 8.98
CA ASP A 322 -10.57 -1.66 10.01
C ASP A 322 -12.04 -1.32 10.15
N VAL A 323 -12.83 -2.35 10.48
CA VAL A 323 -14.26 -2.23 10.73
C VAL A 323 -14.51 -1.90 12.19
N PHE A 324 -15.30 -0.86 12.41
CA PHE A 324 -15.78 -0.42 13.73
C PHE A 324 -17.31 -0.39 13.75
N VAL A 325 -17.89 -0.58 14.91
CA VAL A 325 -19.33 -0.34 15.14
C VAL A 325 -19.50 0.55 16.35
N THR A 326 -20.28 1.62 16.19
CA THR A 326 -20.66 2.51 17.27
C THR A 326 -22.18 2.42 17.53
N SER A 327 -22.57 2.62 18.78
CA SER A 327 -23.98 2.80 19.15
C SER A 327 -24.45 4.21 18.77
N THR A 328 -25.69 4.33 18.30
CA THR A 328 -26.33 5.65 18.10
C THR A 328 -26.86 6.24 19.40
N ASP A 329 -27.10 5.40 20.40
CA ASP A 329 -27.68 5.82 21.70
C ASP A 329 -26.59 6.11 22.75
N TYR A 330 -25.40 5.53 22.60
CA TYR A 330 -24.31 5.63 23.57
C TYR A 330 -22.98 5.92 22.86
N ALA A 331 -22.07 6.56 23.55
CA ALA A 331 -20.72 6.86 23.04
C ALA A 331 -19.78 5.62 23.06
N THR A 332 -20.31 4.43 22.83
CA THR A 332 -19.55 3.18 22.84
C THR A 332 -19.27 2.72 21.43
N THR A 333 -17.98 2.57 21.12
CA THR A 333 -17.49 2.06 19.82
C THR A 333 -16.63 0.84 20.04
N LYS A 334 -16.83 -0.19 19.23
CA LYS A 334 -16.01 -1.40 19.24
C LYS A 334 -15.33 -1.59 17.90
N GLN A 335 -14.04 -1.91 17.94
CA GLN A 335 -13.31 -2.41 16.79
C GLN A 335 -13.68 -3.86 16.52
N ILE A 336 -14.14 -4.15 15.32
CA ILE A 336 -14.59 -5.49 14.91
C ILE A 336 -13.46 -6.28 14.29
N THR A 337 -12.69 -5.64 13.39
CA THR A 337 -11.52 -6.24 12.77
C THR A 337 -10.25 -5.64 13.36
N ASN A 338 -9.24 -6.48 13.56
CA ASN A 338 -7.92 -6.07 13.99
C ASN A 338 -6.90 -6.92 13.23
N THR A 339 -6.95 -6.83 11.92
CA THR A 339 -6.04 -7.53 11.03
C THR A 339 -5.09 -6.51 10.39
N PRO A 340 -3.87 -6.89 10.01
CA PRO A 340 -2.99 -6.00 9.26
C PRO A 340 -3.45 -5.81 7.80
N ALA A 341 -4.50 -6.51 7.38
CA ALA A 341 -5.12 -6.37 6.07
C ALA A 341 -6.09 -5.19 6.05
N LYS A 342 -6.43 -4.75 4.86
CA LYS A 342 -7.44 -3.71 4.64
C LYS A 342 -8.82 -4.36 4.50
N GLU A 343 -9.78 -3.84 5.24
CA GLU A 343 -11.20 -4.11 5.05
C GLU A 343 -11.87 -2.97 4.28
N ALA A 344 -12.99 -3.28 3.63
CA ALA A 344 -13.76 -2.31 2.86
C ALA A 344 -15.23 -2.74 2.69
N ALA A 345 -16.08 -1.79 2.26
CA ALA A 345 -17.47 -2.03 1.88
C ALA A 345 -18.32 -2.71 2.96
N VAL A 346 -18.33 -2.17 4.16
CA VAL A 346 -19.13 -2.73 5.27
C VAL A 346 -20.62 -2.51 5.06
N SER A 347 -21.42 -3.54 5.38
CA SER A 347 -22.88 -3.49 5.36
C SER A 347 -23.48 -4.32 6.49
N PHE A 348 -24.57 -3.84 7.09
CA PHE A 348 -25.37 -4.65 8.01
C PHE A 348 -26.27 -5.62 7.26
N ALA A 349 -26.35 -6.84 7.76
CA ALA A 349 -27.42 -7.76 7.40
C ALA A 349 -28.75 -7.37 8.06
N PRO A 350 -29.89 -7.88 7.58
CA PRO A 350 -31.23 -7.53 8.12
C PRO A 350 -31.45 -7.89 9.58
N ASP A 351 -30.63 -8.76 10.16
CA ASP A 351 -30.76 -9.25 11.54
C ASP A 351 -30.19 -8.30 12.60
N ASN A 352 -29.61 -7.18 12.24
CA ASN A 352 -28.89 -6.24 13.11
C ASN A 352 -27.69 -6.85 13.86
N ARG A 353 -27.32 -8.09 13.60
CA ARG A 353 -26.34 -8.90 14.33
C ARG A 353 -25.23 -9.45 13.48
N THR A 354 -25.28 -9.19 12.18
CA THR A 354 -24.28 -9.66 11.21
C THR A 354 -23.82 -8.50 10.35
N LEU A 355 -22.52 -8.38 10.20
CA LEU A 355 -21.86 -7.48 9.23
C LEU A 355 -21.32 -8.30 8.07
N VAL A 356 -21.38 -7.72 6.88
CA VAL A 356 -20.69 -8.21 5.69
C VAL A 356 -19.67 -7.15 5.27
N TYR A 357 -18.49 -7.57 5.00
CA TYR A 357 -17.41 -6.70 4.52
C TYR A 357 -16.42 -7.48 3.68
N ALA A 358 -15.65 -6.77 2.89
CA ALA A 358 -14.57 -7.37 2.14
C ALA A 358 -13.26 -7.23 2.90
N SER A 359 -12.39 -8.22 2.79
CA SER A 359 -11.04 -8.21 3.36
C SER A 359 -10.03 -8.80 2.39
N GLU A 360 -8.84 -8.23 2.34
CA GLU A 360 -7.72 -8.75 1.56
C GLU A 360 -6.78 -9.64 2.39
N ARG A 361 -7.21 -10.10 3.58
CA ARG A 361 -6.36 -10.82 4.55
C ARG A 361 -5.73 -12.12 4.03
N THR A 362 -6.30 -12.70 2.98
CA THR A 362 -5.74 -13.89 2.32
C THR A 362 -4.90 -13.57 1.08
N GLY A 363 -4.55 -12.29 0.87
CA GLY A 363 -3.87 -11.83 -0.33
C GLY A 363 -4.80 -11.56 -1.51
N ASN A 364 -6.04 -12.01 -1.42
CA ASN A 364 -7.13 -11.73 -2.36
C ASN A 364 -8.30 -11.14 -1.60
N TRP A 365 -9.07 -10.29 -2.26
CA TRP A 365 -10.30 -9.78 -1.71
C TRP A 365 -11.36 -10.89 -1.64
N GLN A 366 -11.88 -11.11 -0.44
CA GLN A 366 -12.97 -12.06 -0.18
C GLN A 366 -14.01 -11.39 0.70
N LEU A 367 -15.24 -11.88 0.62
CA LEU A 367 -16.31 -11.44 1.52
C LEU A 367 -16.25 -12.25 2.82
N TYR A 368 -16.33 -11.51 3.91
CA TYR A 368 -16.39 -12.03 5.27
C TYR A 368 -17.69 -11.59 5.94
N THR A 369 -18.10 -12.36 6.92
CA THR A 369 -19.12 -11.97 7.88
C THR A 369 -18.53 -11.89 9.27
N ALA A 370 -18.96 -10.90 10.05
CA ALA A 370 -18.77 -10.87 11.49
C ALA A 370 -20.13 -10.94 12.15
N LYS A 371 -20.33 -11.90 13.05
CA LYS A 371 -21.62 -12.19 13.68
C LYS A 371 -21.48 -12.20 15.19
N ILE A 372 -22.46 -11.59 15.86
CA ILE A 372 -22.61 -11.69 17.32
C ILE A 372 -23.06 -13.12 17.64
N SER A 373 -22.20 -13.88 18.34
CA SER A 373 -22.45 -15.30 18.58
C SER A 373 -23.35 -15.58 19.78
N ARG A 374 -23.30 -14.73 20.80
CA ARG A 374 -24.08 -14.90 22.03
C ARG A 374 -25.41 -14.19 21.92
N LYS A 375 -26.48 -14.90 22.27
CA LYS A 375 -27.85 -14.34 22.24
C LYS A 375 -28.03 -13.21 23.25
N GLU A 376 -27.30 -13.28 24.36
CA GLU A 376 -27.32 -12.30 25.46
C GLU A 376 -26.70 -10.97 25.06
N ASP A 377 -25.81 -10.98 24.11
CA ASP A 377 -25.14 -9.76 23.63
C ASP A 377 -26.12 -8.94 22.78
N PRO A 378 -26.44 -7.70 23.17
CA PRO A 378 -27.52 -6.94 22.55
C PRO A 378 -27.15 -6.33 21.20
N ASN A 379 -25.87 -6.02 21.00
CA ASN A 379 -25.34 -5.29 19.84
C ASN A 379 -23.84 -5.48 19.73
N PHE A 380 -23.24 -5.04 18.62
CA PHE A 380 -21.81 -5.14 18.41
C PHE A 380 -20.97 -4.37 19.45
N PRO A 381 -21.27 -3.11 19.81
CA PRO A 381 -20.47 -2.37 20.80
C PRO A 381 -20.35 -3.08 22.16
N ASN A 382 -21.35 -3.84 22.55
CA ASN A 382 -21.40 -4.58 23.81
C ASN A 382 -21.26 -6.10 23.64
N ALA A 383 -20.88 -6.58 22.46
CA ALA A 383 -20.69 -8.00 22.21
C ALA A 383 -19.43 -8.52 22.91
N THR A 384 -19.56 -9.68 23.55
CA THR A 384 -18.47 -10.37 24.23
C THR A 384 -17.81 -11.44 23.34
N LEU A 385 -18.52 -11.88 22.32
CA LEU A 385 -18.01 -12.85 21.35
C LEU A 385 -18.54 -12.52 19.96
N ILE A 386 -17.62 -12.28 19.03
CA ILE A 386 -17.88 -12.05 17.61
C ILE A 386 -17.13 -13.12 16.82
N GLU A 387 -17.84 -13.83 15.95
CA GLU A 387 -17.25 -14.82 15.06
C GLU A 387 -17.18 -14.27 13.64
N GLU A 388 -16.01 -14.46 13.03
CA GLU A 388 -15.77 -14.09 11.64
C GLU A 388 -15.71 -15.35 10.76
N GLU A 389 -16.37 -15.32 9.62
CA GLU A 389 -16.37 -16.41 8.64
C GLU A 389 -16.21 -15.86 7.22
N VAL A 390 -15.61 -16.66 6.35
CA VAL A 390 -15.60 -16.39 4.92
C VAL A 390 -16.97 -16.67 4.34
N LEU A 391 -17.63 -15.63 3.80
CA LEU A 391 -18.97 -15.79 3.21
C LEU A 391 -18.93 -16.56 1.88
N LEU A 392 -17.93 -16.28 1.06
CA LEU A 392 -17.71 -16.94 -0.23
C LEU A 392 -16.24 -17.30 -0.35
N PRO A 393 -15.87 -18.57 -0.13
CA PRO A 393 -14.49 -19.00 -0.39
C PRO A 393 -14.18 -18.90 -1.89
N SER A 394 -12.99 -18.39 -2.21
CA SER A 394 -12.52 -18.41 -3.61
C SER A 394 -12.31 -19.86 -4.04
N LYS A 395 -12.89 -20.24 -5.19
CA LYS A 395 -12.60 -21.51 -5.84
C LYS A 395 -11.18 -21.55 -6.38
#